data_6e6393cc5b512d5d9e1e5d498cd8ea0d
#
_entry.id   6e6393cc5b512d5d9e1e5d498cd8ea0d
#
_cell.length_a   1.000
_cell.length_b   1.000
_cell.length_c   1.000
_cell.angle_alpha   90.00
_cell.angle_beta   90.00
_cell.angle_gamma   90.00
#
_symmetry.space_group_name_H-M   'P 1'
#
loop_
_entity.id
_entity.type
_entity.pdbx_description
1 polymer ?
#
loop_
_entity_poly.entity_id
_entity_poly.type
_entity_poly.pdbx_seq_one_letter_code
_entity_poly.pdbx_strand_id
1 'polypeptide(L)' 'MKASDLQTLRHAIDGTDEAITALLATRRKLSHQIIALKARDGVPPLDVVREAEIRRRYDLMARGSGSVAHAILNWCRRHA' A
#
# COMPACT_ATOMS: atom_id res chain seq x y z
N MET A 1 -11.02 27.66 14.76
CA MET A 1 -10.26 26.52 15.30
C MET A 1 -9.17 27.06 16.21
N LYS A 2 -9.07 26.52 17.41
CA LYS A 2 -7.99 26.86 18.35
C LYS A 2 -6.71 26.12 17.96
N ALA A 3 -5.55 26.68 18.34
CA ALA A 3 -4.26 26.03 18.10
C ALA A 3 -4.19 24.62 18.71
N SER A 4 -4.82 24.42 19.90
CA SER A 4 -4.91 23.12 20.55
C SER A 4 -5.70 22.10 19.73
N ASP A 5 -6.74 22.51 19.02
CA ASP A 5 -7.52 21.64 18.14
C ASP A 5 -6.69 21.19 16.94
N LEU A 6 -5.91 22.11 16.37
CA LEU A 6 -5.02 21.82 15.27
C LEU A 6 -3.94 20.80 15.70
N GLN A 7 -3.35 20.97 16.86
CA GLN A 7 -2.34 20.03 17.39
C GLN A 7 -2.95 18.64 17.64
N THR A 8 -4.15 18.59 18.19
CA THR A 8 -4.85 17.32 18.41
C THR A 8 -5.06 16.57 17.10
N LEU A 9 -5.49 17.28 16.06
CA LEU A 9 -5.70 16.68 14.73
C LEU A 9 -4.38 16.23 14.10
N ARG A 10 -3.31 17.01 14.29
CA ARG A 10 -1.98 16.62 13.79
C ARG A 10 -1.47 15.37 14.47
N HIS A 11 -1.66 15.24 15.79
CA HIS A 11 -1.31 14.01 16.52
C HIS A 11 -2.11 12.81 16.02
N ALA A 12 -3.39 13.01 15.72
CA ALA A 12 -4.22 11.95 15.15
C ALA A 12 -3.70 11.50 13.78
N ILE A 13 -3.29 12.46 12.94
CA ILE A 13 -2.66 12.16 11.63
C ILE A 13 -1.36 11.39 11.83
N ASP A 14 -0.50 11.83 12.75
CA ASP A 14 0.77 11.16 13.03
C ASP A 14 0.55 9.69 13.42
N GLY A 15 -0.43 9.43 14.29
CA GLY A 15 -0.78 8.06 14.66
C GLY A 15 -1.32 7.25 13.49
N THR A 16 -2.12 7.88 12.62
CA THR A 16 -2.63 7.24 11.40
C THR A 16 -1.47 6.92 10.45
N ASP A 17 -0.53 7.82 10.27
CA ASP A 17 0.63 7.62 9.40
C ASP A 17 1.52 6.49 9.92
N GLU A 18 1.69 6.39 11.24
CA GLU A 18 2.41 5.26 11.85
C GLU A 18 1.74 3.92 11.49
N ALA A 19 0.43 3.86 11.57
CA ALA A 19 -0.32 2.67 11.19
C ALA A 19 -0.17 2.36 9.69
N ILE A 20 -0.25 3.39 8.84
CA ILE A 20 -0.07 3.25 7.38
C ILE A 20 1.32 2.69 7.08
N THR A 21 2.38 3.25 7.67
CA THR A 21 3.75 2.80 7.39
C THR A 21 4.00 1.39 7.88
N ALA A 22 3.43 1.01 9.03
CA ALA A 22 3.51 -0.37 9.51
C ALA A 22 2.82 -1.34 8.56
N LEU A 23 1.64 -0.99 8.06
CA LEU A 23 0.89 -1.80 7.09
C LEU A 23 1.61 -1.89 5.74
N LEU A 24 2.21 -0.80 5.29
CA LEU A 24 3.03 -0.80 4.07
C LEU A 24 4.22 -1.75 4.19
N ALA A 25 4.91 -1.75 5.33
CA ALA A 25 6.04 -2.66 5.57
C ALA A 25 5.58 -4.13 5.52
N THR A 26 4.43 -4.43 6.14
CA THR A 26 3.84 -5.78 6.10
C THR A 26 3.49 -6.18 4.66
N ARG A 27 2.85 -5.27 3.92
CA ARG A 27 2.45 -5.55 2.54
C ARG A 27 3.67 -5.80 1.65
N ARG A 28 4.74 -5.03 1.81
CA ARG A 28 5.97 -5.25 1.04
C ARG A 28 6.57 -6.62 1.33
N LYS A 29 6.60 -7.02 2.61
CA LYS A 29 7.10 -8.33 3.01
C LYS A 29 6.31 -9.45 2.35
N LEU A 30 4.97 -9.36 2.36
CA LEU A 30 4.10 -10.34 1.70
C LEU A 30 4.31 -10.35 0.18
N SER A 31 4.47 -9.18 -0.42
CA SER A 31 4.75 -9.05 -1.85
C SER A 31 6.05 -9.75 -2.23
N HIS A 32 7.11 -9.59 -1.42
CA HIS A 32 8.38 -10.27 -1.66
C HIS A 32 8.26 -11.79 -1.54
N GLN A 33 7.45 -12.28 -0.61
CA GLN A 33 7.18 -13.72 -0.49
C GLN A 33 6.47 -14.26 -1.73
N ILE A 34 5.52 -13.51 -2.27
CA ILE A 34 4.82 -13.88 -3.52
C ILE A 34 5.79 -13.90 -4.69
N ILE A 35 6.63 -12.88 -4.82
CA ILE A 35 7.64 -12.80 -5.90
C ILE A 35 8.59 -14.00 -5.82
N ALA A 36 9.04 -14.37 -4.63
CA ALA A 36 9.92 -15.52 -4.43
C ALA A 36 9.24 -16.83 -4.85
N LEU A 37 7.97 -17.02 -4.50
CA LEU A 37 7.19 -18.19 -4.89
C LEU A 37 7.02 -18.25 -6.42
N LYS A 38 6.70 -17.12 -7.05
CA LYS A 38 6.56 -17.03 -8.50
C LYS A 38 7.86 -17.38 -9.21
N ALA A 39 9.00 -16.87 -8.72
CA ALA A 39 10.32 -17.18 -9.27
C ALA A 39 10.62 -18.67 -9.18
N ARG A 40 10.31 -19.30 -8.05
CA ARG A 40 10.50 -20.73 -7.85
C ARG A 40 9.68 -21.55 -8.85
N ASP A 41 8.44 -21.13 -9.12
CA ASP A 41 7.51 -21.87 -9.97
C ASP A 41 7.58 -21.44 -11.44
N GLY A 42 8.49 -20.53 -11.82
CA GLY A 42 8.66 -20.04 -13.18
C GLY A 42 7.52 -19.13 -13.65
N VAL A 43 6.80 -18.52 -12.71
CA VAL A 43 5.69 -17.59 -13.02
C VAL A 43 6.24 -16.17 -13.12
N PRO A 44 5.86 -15.38 -14.16
CA PRO A 44 6.29 -14.00 -14.27
C PRO A 44 5.88 -13.17 -13.03
N PRO A 45 6.75 -12.28 -12.54
CA PRO A 45 6.48 -11.53 -11.30
C PRO A 45 5.35 -10.50 -11.45
N LEU A 46 5.17 -9.93 -12.64
CA LEU A 46 4.15 -8.91 -12.89
C LEU A 46 2.86 -9.53 -13.36
N ASP A 47 1.76 -9.26 -12.65
CA ASP A 47 0.41 -9.67 -13.03
C ASP A 47 -0.44 -8.40 -13.21
N VAL A 48 -0.57 -7.94 -14.46
CA VAL A 48 -1.27 -6.68 -14.77
C VAL A 48 -2.78 -6.77 -14.47
N VAL A 49 -3.37 -7.95 -14.63
CA VAL A 49 -4.80 -8.16 -14.32
C VAL A 49 -5.02 -8.02 -12.82
N ARG A 50 -4.18 -8.68 -12.02
CA ARG A 50 -4.25 -8.59 -10.56
C ARG A 50 -4.02 -7.16 -10.06
N GLU A 51 -3.07 -6.42 -10.66
CA GLU A 51 -2.81 -5.04 -10.28
C GLU A 51 -3.98 -4.13 -10.57
N ALA A 52 -4.65 -4.32 -11.71
CA ALA A 52 -5.86 -3.57 -12.04
C ALA A 52 -6.98 -3.86 -11.04
N GLU A 53 -7.15 -5.10 -10.63
CA GLU A 53 -8.09 -5.49 -9.56
C GLU A 53 -7.80 -4.77 -8.25
N ILE A 54 -6.53 -4.74 -7.85
CA ILE A 54 -6.11 -4.10 -6.59
C ILE A 54 -6.44 -2.61 -6.61
N ARG A 55 -6.13 -1.91 -7.72
CA ARG A 55 -6.45 -0.48 -7.85
C ARG A 55 -7.95 -0.24 -7.74
N ARG A 56 -8.75 -1.09 -8.37
CA ARG A 56 -10.21 -0.97 -8.31
C ARG A 56 -10.74 -1.22 -6.90
N ARG A 57 -10.19 -2.21 -6.20
CA ARG A 57 -10.57 -2.50 -4.81
C ARG A 57 -10.25 -1.33 -3.90
N TYR A 58 -9.11 -0.68 -4.09
CA TYR A 58 -8.75 0.53 -3.32
C TYR A 58 -9.79 1.64 -3.56
N ASP A 59 -10.14 1.90 -4.84
CA ASP A 59 -11.13 2.91 -5.16
C ASP A 59 -12.49 2.63 -4.53
N LEU A 60 -12.88 1.37 -4.40
CA LEU A 60 -14.13 0.97 -3.76
C LEU A 60 -14.07 1.12 -2.24
N MET A 61 -12.92 0.81 -1.62
CA MET A 61 -12.75 0.89 -0.18
C MET A 61 -12.49 2.32 0.30
N ALA A 62 -11.74 3.09 -0.45
CA ALA A 62 -11.43 4.48 -0.17
C ALA A 62 -11.46 5.25 -1.48
N ARG A 63 -12.55 5.98 -1.71
CA ARG A 63 -12.83 6.66 -2.98
C ARG A 63 -11.65 7.50 -3.44
N GLY A 64 -11.19 7.27 -4.65
CA GLY A 64 -10.10 8.02 -5.27
C GLY A 64 -8.71 7.48 -4.94
N SER A 65 -8.59 6.36 -4.22
CA SER A 65 -7.30 5.84 -3.79
C SER A 65 -6.63 4.88 -4.78
N GLY A 66 -7.17 4.69 -5.98
CA GLY A 66 -6.56 3.84 -7.00
C GLY A 66 -5.16 4.29 -7.41
N SER A 67 -4.93 5.62 -7.48
CA SER A 67 -3.61 6.18 -7.77
C SER A 67 -2.62 5.93 -6.63
N VAL A 68 -3.08 5.94 -5.39
CA VAL A 68 -2.27 5.58 -4.22
C VAL A 68 -1.90 4.11 -4.29
N ALA A 69 -2.84 3.25 -4.66
CA ALA A 69 -2.58 1.81 -4.86
C ALA A 69 -1.48 1.60 -5.90
N HIS A 70 -1.49 2.34 -7.00
CA HIS A 70 -0.46 2.26 -8.03
C HIS A 70 0.94 2.54 -7.45
N ALA A 71 1.07 3.58 -6.64
CA ALA A 71 2.33 3.93 -5.98
C ALA A 71 2.77 2.83 -5.01
N ILE A 72 1.84 2.26 -4.24
CA ILE A 72 2.12 1.17 -3.30
C ILE A 72 2.62 -0.07 -4.05
N LEU A 73 1.95 -0.45 -5.15
CA LEU A 73 2.35 -1.59 -5.96
C LEU A 73 3.77 -1.44 -6.50
N ASN A 74 4.09 -0.26 -7.04
CA ASN A 74 5.43 0.04 -7.53
C ASN A 74 6.48 -0.02 -6.43
N TRP A 75 6.18 0.59 -5.30
CA TRP A 75 7.11 0.61 -4.16
C TRP A 75 7.38 -0.80 -3.63
N CYS A 76 6.35 -1.65 -3.51
CA CYS A 76 6.49 -3.02 -3.07
C CYS A 76 7.39 -3.84 -3.99
N ARG A 77 7.32 -3.63 -5.31
CA ARG A 77 8.16 -4.34 -6.28
C ARG A 77 9.62 -3.86 -6.26
N ARG A 78 9.82 -2.54 -6.13
CA ARG A 78 11.13 -1.91 -6.34
C ARG A 78 12.12 -2.17 -5.22
N HIS A 79 11.65 -2.53 -4.05
CA HIS A 79 12.48 -2.74 -2.85
C HIS A 79 12.46 -4.19 -2.40
N ALA A 80 12.51 -5.05 -3.40
CA ALA A 80 12.62 -6.49 -3.17
C ALA A 80 14.00 -6.88 -2.63
#